data_a1f51101d2f630b74fcc1357a327adf5
#
_entry.id   a1f51101d2f630b74fcc1357a327adf5
#
_cell.length_a   1.000
_cell.length_b   1.000
_cell.length_c   1.000
_cell.angle_alpha   90.00
_cell.angle_beta   90.00
_cell.angle_gamma   90.00
#
_symmetry.space_group_name_H-M   'P 1'
#
loop_
_entity.id
_entity.type
_entity.pdbx_description
1 polymer ?
#
loop_
_entity_poly.entity_id
_entity_poly.type
_entity_poly.pdbx_seq_one_letter_code
_entity_poly.pdbx_strand_id
1 'polypeptide(L)'
;MNKAQKNSPYRISCNECYGSGKKRQRPRKKNRLKYQKERYQFEKTNNGGPKPIRPKGRLDSCKNCFGSGLLPAKSLPIPDTKNFPHIAIIGCGIGGVALAVACLHRQIPFTLYERDINFEIRSQGYGLTLQQASKSIEAFGISSLAEGVISTRHIVHNTEGKVLGEWGMRKWLQSDSRKPLRRTNIHIARQSLRLSLLQQLGGHDQVHWGHSLTGLNEIKGQGVDLTFRVNGGIKKVKAELVIGADGIRSFVRKRLIGEQLSPLRYLDCIVILGICPLDKLKNQDQSLLDSATVFQTANGNERIYMMPFSSEAVMWQLSFPMKEKEAKRLSAQGAFELKKEACRRAQWHEPIPQILEATDETQVSGYPVYDRKILHPELLGKGKQITLIGDAAHPMSPFKGQGANQALLDALELARAISKGCRPGSQWRSTGIRASVLNAFESEMLERTASKVNDSAAAAQFLHSEIVLQQNDKPRGTTLKKKQ
;
A
#
# COMPACT_ATOMS: atom_id res chain seq x y z
N MET A 1 -32.29 -5.94 -11.77
CA MET A 1 -31.88 -4.83 -10.86
C MET A 1 -32.40 -3.53 -11.46
N ASN A 2 -33.22 -2.77 -10.72
CA ASN A 2 -33.74 -1.45 -11.14
C ASN A 2 -32.59 -0.45 -11.37
N LYS A 3 -32.74 0.46 -12.37
CA LYS A 3 -31.75 1.52 -12.66
C LYS A 3 -31.31 2.31 -11.41
N ALA A 4 -32.23 2.54 -10.45
CA ALA A 4 -31.95 3.22 -9.17
C ALA A 4 -30.94 2.46 -8.27
N GLN A 5 -30.88 1.13 -8.34
CA GLN A 5 -29.92 0.34 -7.56
C GLN A 5 -28.49 0.38 -8.10
N LYS A 6 -28.28 0.70 -9.40
CA LYS A 6 -26.94 0.85 -9.96
C LYS A 6 -26.22 2.11 -9.48
N ASN A 7 -26.94 3.15 -9.09
CA ASN A 7 -26.39 4.46 -8.71
C ASN A 7 -26.31 4.69 -7.20
N SER A 8 -26.57 3.68 -6.36
CA SER A 8 -26.43 3.85 -4.92
C SER A 8 -24.97 4.10 -4.54
N PRO A 9 -24.68 5.08 -3.66
CA PRO A 9 -23.33 5.30 -3.13
C PRO A 9 -22.90 4.20 -2.16
N TYR A 10 -23.86 3.46 -1.58
CA TYR A 10 -23.58 2.43 -0.58
C TYR A 10 -23.25 1.09 -1.22
N ARG A 11 -22.34 0.37 -0.62
CA ARG A 11 -21.87 -0.96 -1.08
C ARG A 11 -21.95 -1.97 0.07
N ILE A 12 -22.24 -3.22 -0.28
CA ILE A 12 -22.18 -4.36 0.65
C ILE A 12 -21.42 -5.50 -0.01
N SER A 13 -20.80 -6.36 0.79
CA SER A 13 -20.08 -7.52 0.25
C SER A 13 -20.99 -8.47 -0.54
N CYS A 14 -20.51 -8.94 -1.68
CA CYS A 14 -21.25 -9.90 -2.49
C CYS A 14 -21.41 -11.22 -1.74
N ASN A 15 -22.64 -11.65 -1.53
CA ASN A 15 -22.99 -12.89 -0.83
C ASN A 15 -22.53 -14.16 -1.56
N GLU A 16 -22.43 -14.13 -2.89
CA GLU A 16 -22.01 -15.28 -3.67
C GLU A 16 -20.50 -15.58 -3.60
N CYS A 17 -19.67 -14.56 -3.52
CA CYS A 17 -18.21 -14.71 -3.42
C CYS A 17 -17.65 -14.26 -2.07
N TYR A 18 -18.52 -13.90 -1.13
CA TYR A 18 -18.13 -13.42 0.21
C TYR A 18 -17.12 -12.27 0.14
N GLY A 19 -17.38 -11.32 -0.75
CA GLY A 19 -16.54 -10.14 -0.92
C GLY A 19 -15.16 -10.39 -1.58
N SER A 20 -14.87 -11.62 -2.06
CA SER A 20 -13.59 -11.93 -2.70
C SER A 20 -13.48 -11.48 -4.16
N GLY A 21 -14.59 -11.18 -4.81
CA GLY A 21 -14.66 -10.88 -6.24
C GLY A 21 -14.41 -12.10 -7.15
N LYS A 22 -14.04 -13.25 -6.58
CA LYS A 22 -13.66 -14.45 -7.32
C LYS A 22 -14.38 -15.69 -6.78
N LYS A 23 -14.67 -16.61 -7.67
CA LYS A 23 -15.20 -17.93 -7.32
C LYS A 23 -14.26 -19.03 -7.82
N ARG A 24 -14.01 -20.01 -6.98
CA ARG A 24 -13.20 -21.17 -7.35
C ARG A 24 -14.04 -22.16 -8.11
N GLN A 25 -13.66 -22.42 -9.34
CA GLN A 25 -14.28 -23.44 -10.18
C GLN A 25 -13.91 -24.84 -9.69
N ARG A 26 -14.72 -25.81 -10.08
CA ARG A 26 -14.40 -27.22 -9.84
C ARG A 26 -13.12 -27.60 -10.61
N PRO A 27 -12.17 -28.35 -10.02
CA PRO A 27 -11.00 -28.81 -10.75
C PRO A 27 -11.37 -29.62 -12.00
N ARG A 28 -10.60 -29.50 -13.08
CA ARG A 28 -10.83 -30.26 -14.31
C ARG A 28 -10.92 -31.76 -14.02
N LYS A 29 -11.78 -32.47 -14.75
CA LYS A 29 -12.02 -33.93 -14.60
C LYS A 29 -10.70 -34.71 -14.55
N LYS A 30 -9.77 -34.44 -15.46
CA LYS A 30 -8.44 -35.07 -15.54
C LYS A 30 -7.67 -34.94 -14.20
N ASN A 31 -7.61 -33.73 -13.61
CA ASN A 31 -6.89 -33.50 -12.35
C ASN A 31 -7.56 -34.16 -11.15
N ARG A 32 -8.89 -34.23 -11.15
CA ARG A 32 -9.63 -34.95 -10.11
C ARG A 32 -9.40 -36.46 -10.17
N LEU A 33 -9.42 -37.05 -11.35
CA LEU A 33 -9.17 -38.47 -11.57
C LEU A 33 -7.71 -38.81 -11.19
N LYS A 34 -6.74 -37.96 -11.57
CA LYS A 34 -5.35 -38.14 -11.20
C LYS A 34 -5.20 -38.17 -9.65
N TYR A 35 -5.78 -37.18 -8.96
CA TYR A 35 -5.76 -37.11 -7.50
C TYR A 35 -6.43 -38.35 -6.84
N GLN A 36 -7.57 -38.81 -7.40
CA GLN A 36 -8.23 -40.01 -6.86
C GLN A 36 -7.36 -41.27 -7.00
N LYS A 37 -6.64 -41.41 -8.14
CA LYS A 37 -5.69 -42.53 -8.33
C LYS A 37 -4.50 -42.42 -7.34
N GLU A 38 -3.90 -41.25 -7.21
CA GLU A 38 -2.77 -41.02 -6.30
C GLU A 38 -3.19 -41.26 -4.85
N ARG A 39 -4.38 -40.81 -4.47
CA ARG A 39 -4.94 -41.03 -3.14
C ARG A 39 -5.19 -42.52 -2.88
N TYR A 40 -5.79 -43.22 -3.82
CA TYR A 40 -6.04 -44.68 -3.71
C TYR A 40 -4.72 -45.45 -3.57
N GLN A 41 -3.71 -45.11 -4.36
CA GLN A 41 -2.38 -45.72 -4.26
C GLN A 41 -1.75 -45.45 -2.91
N PHE A 42 -1.79 -44.20 -2.41
CA PHE A 42 -1.27 -43.81 -1.10
C PHE A 42 -1.95 -44.57 0.04
N GLU A 43 -3.30 -44.71 -0.01
CA GLU A 43 -4.06 -45.46 0.99
C GLU A 43 -3.77 -46.97 0.94
N LYS A 44 -3.50 -47.53 -0.25
CA LYS A 44 -3.23 -48.96 -0.45
C LYS A 44 -1.80 -49.37 -0.05
N THR A 45 -0.82 -48.52 -0.31
CA THR A 45 0.60 -48.90 -0.11
C THR A 45 1.13 -48.58 1.28
N ASN A 46 0.39 -47.86 2.11
CA ASN A 46 0.78 -47.40 3.46
C ASN A 46 2.24 -46.86 3.52
N ASN A 47 2.81 -46.47 2.37
CA ASN A 47 4.18 -46.00 2.24
C ASN A 47 4.25 -44.58 2.79
N GLY A 48 5.14 -44.29 3.74
CA GLY A 48 5.37 -43.00 4.40
C GLY A 48 5.75 -41.83 3.47
N GLY A 49 5.28 -41.83 2.23
CA GLY A 49 5.43 -40.76 1.26
C GLY A 49 4.50 -39.56 1.54
N PRO A 50 4.70 -38.44 0.88
CA PRO A 50 3.89 -37.24 1.06
C PRO A 50 2.43 -37.50 0.63
N LYS A 51 1.47 -37.15 1.48
CA LYS A 51 0.04 -37.26 1.21
C LYS A 51 -0.34 -36.48 -0.06
N PRO A 52 -1.08 -37.08 -1.02
CA PRO A 52 -1.46 -36.39 -2.25
C PRO A 52 -2.25 -35.11 -1.99
N ILE A 53 -1.86 -34.02 -2.65
CA ILE A 53 -2.48 -32.71 -2.48
C ILE A 53 -3.71 -32.60 -3.40
N ARG A 54 -4.87 -32.30 -2.81
CA ARG A 54 -6.11 -32.11 -3.54
C ARG A 54 -5.98 -30.95 -4.55
N PRO A 55 -6.22 -31.17 -5.87
CA PRO A 55 -6.09 -30.12 -6.87
C PRO A 55 -7.08 -28.99 -6.61
N LYS A 56 -6.60 -27.75 -6.65
CA LYS A 56 -7.42 -26.55 -6.55
C LYS A 56 -7.94 -26.19 -7.94
N GLY A 57 -9.23 -25.88 -8.05
CA GLY A 57 -9.81 -25.37 -9.28
C GLY A 57 -9.34 -23.95 -9.59
N ARG A 58 -9.49 -23.51 -10.84
CA ARG A 58 -9.19 -22.16 -11.28
C ARG A 58 -10.07 -21.14 -10.53
N LEU A 59 -9.52 -19.95 -10.26
CA LEU A 59 -10.27 -18.80 -9.75
C LEU A 59 -10.76 -17.97 -10.94
N ASP A 60 -12.07 -17.83 -11.08
CA ASP A 60 -12.70 -16.96 -12.07
C ASP A 60 -13.40 -15.78 -11.40
N SER A 61 -13.57 -14.67 -12.11
CA SER A 61 -14.33 -13.51 -11.61
C SER A 61 -15.75 -13.93 -11.26
N CYS A 62 -16.25 -13.46 -10.13
CA CYS A 62 -17.63 -13.68 -9.71
C CYS A 62 -18.59 -12.97 -10.67
N LYS A 63 -19.52 -13.71 -11.26
CA LYS A 63 -20.48 -13.18 -12.24
C LYS A 63 -21.47 -12.20 -11.61
N ASN A 64 -21.80 -12.37 -10.32
CA ASN A 64 -22.79 -11.53 -9.63
C ASN A 64 -22.26 -10.12 -9.34
N CYS A 65 -20.98 -9.98 -8.93
CA CYS A 65 -20.35 -8.70 -8.63
C CYS A 65 -19.32 -8.25 -9.67
N PHE A 66 -19.23 -8.93 -10.81
CA PHE A 66 -18.29 -8.65 -11.92
C PHE A 66 -16.82 -8.53 -11.48
N GLY A 67 -16.45 -9.19 -10.39
CA GLY A 67 -15.07 -9.21 -9.87
C GLY A 67 -14.78 -8.18 -8.78
N SER A 68 -15.64 -7.19 -8.53
CA SER A 68 -15.44 -6.19 -7.47
C SER A 68 -15.48 -6.77 -6.05
N GLY A 69 -16.28 -7.81 -5.82
CA GLY A 69 -16.59 -8.35 -4.49
C GLY A 69 -17.72 -7.60 -3.78
N LEU A 70 -18.26 -6.54 -4.38
CA LEU A 70 -19.26 -5.68 -3.79
C LEU A 70 -20.54 -5.62 -4.64
N LEU A 71 -21.67 -5.40 -3.99
CA LEU A 71 -22.96 -5.12 -4.59
C LEU A 71 -23.47 -3.77 -4.10
N PRO A 72 -24.31 -3.06 -4.87
CA PRO A 72 -25.02 -1.88 -4.39
C PRO A 72 -25.90 -2.22 -3.19
N ALA A 73 -25.95 -1.34 -2.19
CA ALA A 73 -26.83 -1.43 -1.03
C ALA A 73 -27.79 -0.24 -1.00
N LYS A 74 -28.95 -0.40 -0.35
CA LYS A 74 -29.96 0.67 -0.23
C LYS A 74 -29.55 1.73 0.80
N SER A 75 -28.81 1.33 1.82
CA SER A 75 -28.34 2.17 2.92
C SER A 75 -26.95 1.75 3.34
N LEU A 76 -26.34 2.51 4.24
CA LEU A 76 -25.07 2.16 4.86
C LEU A 76 -25.19 0.80 5.55
N PRO A 77 -24.23 -0.13 5.35
CA PRO A 77 -24.27 -1.44 6.01
C PRO A 77 -24.27 -1.31 7.54
N ILE A 78 -25.16 -2.02 8.20
CA ILE A 78 -25.24 -2.04 9.67
C ILE A 78 -24.23 -3.07 10.20
N PRO A 79 -23.41 -2.73 11.22
CA PRO A 79 -22.45 -3.66 11.80
C PRO A 79 -23.13 -4.89 12.43
N ASP A 80 -22.59 -6.08 12.15
CA ASP A 80 -23.04 -7.35 12.74
C ASP A 80 -22.17 -7.68 13.97
N THR A 81 -22.51 -7.09 15.09
CA THR A 81 -21.82 -7.27 16.39
C THR A 81 -21.98 -8.67 16.99
N LYS A 82 -22.97 -9.42 16.52
CA LYS A 82 -23.21 -10.79 17.00
C LYS A 82 -22.16 -11.76 16.46
N ASN A 83 -21.82 -11.66 15.18
CA ASN A 83 -20.97 -12.62 14.51
C ASN A 83 -19.51 -12.17 14.44
N PHE A 84 -19.23 -10.87 14.28
CA PHE A 84 -17.88 -10.35 14.10
C PHE A 84 -17.31 -9.69 15.37
N PRO A 85 -15.97 -9.71 15.54
CA PRO A 85 -15.33 -8.97 16.61
C PRO A 85 -15.42 -7.45 16.37
N HIS A 86 -15.51 -6.67 17.44
CA HIS A 86 -15.28 -5.23 17.38
C HIS A 86 -13.78 -4.93 17.22
N ILE A 87 -13.43 -4.20 16.17
CA ILE A 87 -12.04 -3.91 15.80
C ILE A 87 -11.66 -2.48 16.16
N ALA A 88 -10.59 -2.30 16.91
CA ALA A 88 -9.93 -1.01 17.03
C ALA A 88 -8.81 -0.89 15.98
N ILE A 89 -8.96 0.02 15.02
CA ILE A 89 -7.97 0.32 13.98
C ILE A 89 -7.16 1.54 14.45
N ILE A 90 -5.86 1.36 14.60
CA ILE A 90 -4.95 2.40 15.09
C ILE A 90 -4.18 3.00 13.93
N GLY A 91 -4.50 4.25 13.59
CA GLY A 91 -3.91 5.02 12.49
C GLY A 91 -4.84 5.14 11.29
N CYS A 92 -5.12 6.38 10.88
CA CYS A 92 -5.96 6.76 9.73
C CYS A 92 -5.11 7.08 8.48
N GLY A 93 -4.00 6.34 8.27
CA GLY A 93 -3.27 6.33 7.01
C GLY A 93 -4.00 5.52 5.93
N ILE A 94 -3.39 5.35 4.74
CA ILE A 94 -4.00 4.59 3.62
C ILE A 94 -4.47 3.19 4.07
N GLY A 95 -3.64 2.45 4.80
CA GLY A 95 -3.98 1.08 5.24
C GLY A 95 -5.13 1.05 6.24
N GLY A 96 -5.14 1.97 7.22
CA GLY A 96 -6.19 2.01 8.25
C GLY A 96 -7.54 2.43 7.70
N VAL A 97 -7.59 3.49 6.87
CA VAL A 97 -8.84 3.91 6.20
C VAL A 97 -9.36 2.84 5.26
N ALA A 98 -8.48 2.22 4.46
CA ALA A 98 -8.85 1.13 3.56
C ALA A 98 -9.43 -0.07 4.34
N LEU A 99 -8.84 -0.41 5.50
CA LEU A 99 -9.39 -1.46 6.36
C LEU A 99 -10.77 -1.10 6.91
N ALA A 100 -10.95 0.13 7.37
CA ALA A 100 -12.24 0.63 7.86
C ALA A 100 -13.33 0.51 6.77
N VAL A 101 -13.02 0.96 5.53
CA VAL A 101 -13.93 0.82 4.36
C VAL A 101 -14.22 -0.66 4.06
N ALA A 102 -13.20 -1.51 4.06
CA ALA A 102 -13.38 -2.93 3.81
C ALA A 102 -14.19 -3.63 4.91
N CYS A 103 -14.08 -3.19 6.17
CA CYS A 103 -14.89 -3.65 7.29
C CYS A 103 -16.34 -3.17 7.16
N LEU A 104 -16.58 -1.89 6.84
CA LEU A 104 -17.90 -1.32 6.61
C LEU A 104 -18.68 -2.15 5.59
N HIS A 105 -18.12 -2.40 4.42
CA HIS A 105 -18.77 -3.17 3.36
C HIS A 105 -19.08 -4.63 3.77
N ARG A 106 -18.43 -5.16 4.80
CA ARG A 106 -18.60 -6.52 5.32
C ARG A 106 -19.34 -6.59 6.64
N GLN A 107 -19.91 -5.46 7.07
CA GLN A 107 -20.65 -5.36 8.34
C GLN A 107 -19.78 -5.74 9.57
N ILE A 108 -18.47 -5.63 9.46
CA ILE A 108 -17.56 -5.87 10.58
C ILE A 108 -17.51 -4.61 11.44
N PRO A 109 -17.87 -4.68 12.73
CA PRO A 109 -17.86 -3.51 13.61
C PRO A 109 -16.42 -3.03 13.85
N PHE A 110 -16.19 -1.72 13.73
CA PHE A 110 -14.89 -1.11 13.94
C PHE A 110 -14.97 0.27 14.56
N THR A 111 -13.85 0.73 15.11
CA THR A 111 -13.60 2.13 15.47
C THR A 111 -12.22 2.51 14.95
N LEU A 112 -12.13 3.62 14.22
CA LEU A 112 -10.90 4.13 13.61
C LEU A 112 -10.35 5.30 14.43
N TYR A 113 -9.13 5.16 14.95
CA TYR A 113 -8.44 6.16 15.78
C TYR A 113 -7.26 6.77 15.04
N GLU A 114 -7.09 8.10 15.13
CA GLU A 114 -5.95 8.82 14.57
C GLU A 114 -5.40 9.82 15.60
N ARG A 115 -4.07 9.87 15.71
CA ARG A 115 -3.39 10.81 16.60
C ARG A 115 -3.41 12.25 16.12
N ASP A 116 -3.43 12.46 14.80
CA ASP A 116 -3.55 13.79 14.22
C ASP A 116 -4.92 14.39 14.60
N ILE A 117 -4.98 15.70 14.78
CA ILE A 117 -6.19 16.38 15.27
C ILE A 117 -7.27 16.50 14.21
N ASN A 118 -6.91 16.47 12.93
CA ASN A 118 -7.83 16.49 11.79
C ASN A 118 -7.14 15.92 10.54
N PHE A 119 -7.85 15.92 9.42
CA PHE A 119 -7.35 15.44 8.14
C PHE A 119 -6.28 16.37 7.54
N GLU A 120 -6.46 17.66 7.68
CA GLU A 120 -5.71 18.74 7.02
C GLU A 120 -4.30 18.96 7.61
N ILE A 121 -4.03 18.51 8.82
CA ILE A 121 -2.73 18.70 9.49
C ILE A 121 -1.55 18.14 8.69
N ARG A 122 -1.84 17.20 7.82
CA ARG A 122 -0.89 16.66 6.82
C ARG A 122 -1.28 17.12 5.43
N SER A 123 -1.29 18.44 5.20
CA SER A 123 -1.62 19.02 3.91
C SER A 123 -0.74 18.53 2.76
N GLN A 124 0.52 18.21 3.07
CA GLN A 124 1.44 17.70 2.06
C GLN A 124 1.37 16.18 1.97
N GLY A 125 1.02 15.70 0.79
CA GLY A 125 1.13 14.31 0.43
C GLY A 125 2.08 14.17 -0.75
N TYR A 126 3.02 13.24 -0.67
CA TYR A 126 3.73 12.83 -1.87
C TYR A 126 2.79 12.04 -2.79
N GLY A 127 3.15 12.00 -4.08
CA GLY A 127 2.42 11.19 -5.07
C GLY A 127 2.65 9.70 -4.84
N LEU A 128 1.63 8.92 -5.09
CA LEU A 128 1.65 7.46 -5.06
C LEU A 128 1.48 6.91 -6.47
N THR A 129 2.07 5.75 -6.73
CA THR A 129 1.79 4.98 -7.94
C THR A 129 1.04 3.71 -7.57
N LEU A 130 -0.23 3.64 -7.92
CA LEU A 130 -1.02 2.42 -7.79
C LEU A 130 -0.66 1.49 -8.94
N GLN A 131 -0.09 0.35 -8.60
CA GLN A 131 0.35 -0.69 -9.52
C GLN A 131 -0.55 -1.93 -9.38
N GLN A 132 -0.21 -2.81 -8.45
CA GLN A 132 -0.99 -4.02 -8.19
C GLN A 132 -2.35 -3.72 -7.57
N ALA A 133 -2.41 -2.70 -6.70
CA ALA A 133 -3.62 -2.28 -6.03
C ALA A 133 -4.58 -1.48 -6.91
N SER A 134 -4.19 -1.02 -8.11
CA SER A 134 -5.09 -0.31 -9.02
C SER A 134 -6.38 -1.09 -9.31
N LYS A 135 -6.28 -2.41 -9.45
CA LYS A 135 -7.44 -3.30 -9.64
C LYS A 135 -8.25 -3.56 -8.36
N SER A 136 -7.68 -3.24 -7.20
CA SER A 136 -8.34 -3.46 -5.91
C SER A 136 -9.17 -2.26 -5.47
N ILE A 137 -9.03 -1.11 -6.14
CA ILE A 137 -9.75 0.12 -5.80
C ILE A 137 -11.27 -0.08 -5.89
N GLU A 138 -11.75 -0.81 -6.89
CA GLU A 138 -13.17 -1.15 -7.01
C GLU A 138 -13.70 -1.98 -5.82
N ALA A 139 -12.83 -2.77 -5.18
CA ALA A 139 -13.19 -3.56 -4.00
C ALA A 139 -13.37 -2.72 -2.72
N PHE A 140 -13.04 -1.43 -2.78
CA PHE A 140 -13.34 -0.41 -1.77
C PHE A 140 -14.54 0.45 -2.15
N GLY A 141 -15.28 0.11 -3.22
CA GLY A 141 -16.44 0.87 -3.68
C GLY A 141 -16.11 2.08 -4.55
N ILE A 142 -14.84 2.33 -4.83
CA ILE A 142 -14.36 3.46 -5.65
C ILE A 142 -14.35 3.03 -7.11
N SER A 143 -15.21 3.62 -7.93
CA SER A 143 -15.33 3.30 -9.36
C SER A 143 -14.26 3.99 -10.22
N SER A 144 -13.83 5.19 -9.83
CA SER A 144 -12.77 5.96 -10.46
C SER A 144 -12.07 6.86 -9.46
N LEU A 145 -10.81 7.15 -9.72
CA LEU A 145 -10.01 8.11 -8.96
C LEU A 145 -9.94 9.39 -9.81
N ALA A 146 -10.79 10.38 -9.49
CA ALA A 146 -10.95 11.59 -10.29
C ALA A 146 -9.63 12.35 -10.51
N GLU A 147 -8.77 12.39 -9.50
CA GLU A 147 -7.45 13.03 -9.56
C GLU A 147 -6.33 12.07 -9.99
N GLY A 148 -6.68 10.84 -10.36
CA GLY A 148 -5.70 9.83 -10.78
C GLY A 148 -5.23 10.05 -12.21
N VAL A 149 -3.92 10.10 -12.43
CA VAL A 149 -3.29 10.28 -13.74
C VAL A 149 -2.61 8.98 -14.17
N ILE A 150 -2.82 8.57 -15.42
CA ILE A 150 -2.21 7.34 -15.96
C ILE A 150 -0.94 7.71 -16.73
N SER A 151 0.21 7.19 -16.27
CA SER A 151 1.44 7.33 -17.04
C SER A 151 1.47 6.37 -18.23
N THR A 152 1.83 6.91 -19.38
CA THR A 152 1.92 6.17 -20.65
C THR A 152 3.34 6.09 -21.19
N ARG A 153 4.26 6.90 -20.65
CA ARG A 153 5.66 7.00 -21.06
C ARG A 153 6.57 7.05 -19.85
N HIS A 154 7.67 6.34 -19.89
CA HIS A 154 8.72 6.38 -18.87
C HIS A 154 10.06 6.55 -19.55
N ILE A 155 10.87 7.53 -19.10
CA ILE A 155 12.16 7.85 -19.69
C ILE A 155 13.24 7.89 -18.60
N VAL A 156 14.44 7.50 -18.96
CA VAL A 156 15.65 7.65 -18.15
C VAL A 156 16.67 8.45 -18.90
N HIS A 157 17.21 9.49 -18.28
CA HIS A 157 18.26 10.33 -18.82
C HIS A 157 19.53 10.25 -17.96
N ASN A 158 20.68 10.59 -18.57
CA ASN A 158 21.84 11.06 -17.83
C ASN A 158 21.70 12.58 -17.55
N THR A 159 22.68 13.17 -16.85
CA THR A 159 22.65 14.60 -16.47
C THR A 159 22.72 15.58 -17.65
N GLU A 160 23.19 15.13 -18.79
CA GLU A 160 23.27 15.91 -20.05
C GLU A 160 21.97 15.82 -20.87
N GLY A 161 20.95 15.11 -20.38
CA GLY A 161 19.68 14.93 -21.09
C GLY A 161 19.68 13.80 -22.12
N LYS A 162 20.77 13.03 -22.26
CA LYS A 162 20.81 11.88 -23.16
C LYS A 162 19.88 10.78 -22.64
N VAL A 163 18.98 10.28 -23.50
CA VAL A 163 18.08 9.18 -23.19
C VAL A 163 18.87 7.87 -23.06
N LEU A 164 18.80 7.24 -21.90
CA LEU A 164 19.38 5.93 -21.58
C LEU A 164 18.38 4.78 -21.72
N GLY A 165 17.10 5.09 -21.76
CA GLY A 165 16.07 4.09 -21.98
C GLY A 165 14.67 4.68 -21.92
N GLU A 166 13.77 4.04 -22.65
CA GLU A 166 12.37 4.42 -22.72
C GLU A 166 11.47 3.20 -22.74
N TRP A 167 10.37 3.23 -21.97
CA TRP A 167 9.34 2.19 -21.99
C TRP A 167 7.96 2.79 -21.68
N GLY A 168 6.92 1.99 -21.83
CA GLY A 168 5.56 2.38 -21.52
C GLY A 168 4.61 2.16 -22.69
N MET A 169 3.37 2.54 -22.47
CA MET A 169 2.26 2.30 -23.40
C MET A 169 2.49 2.92 -24.76
N ARG A 170 2.99 4.17 -24.83
CA ARG A 170 3.25 4.86 -26.09
C ARG A 170 4.23 4.12 -26.98
N LYS A 171 5.29 3.57 -26.41
CA LYS A 171 6.29 2.78 -27.15
C LYS A 171 5.71 1.45 -27.65
N TRP A 172 4.84 0.82 -26.86
CA TRP A 172 4.25 -0.47 -27.22
C TRP A 172 3.14 -0.35 -28.26
N LEU A 173 2.40 0.75 -28.30
CA LEU A 173 1.37 1.01 -29.33
C LEU A 173 1.99 1.33 -30.70
N GLN A 174 3.23 1.84 -30.73
CA GLN A 174 3.99 2.05 -31.96
C GLN A 174 4.56 0.75 -32.54
N SER A 175 4.72 -0.28 -31.71
CA SER A 175 5.08 -1.63 -32.16
C SER A 175 3.81 -2.46 -32.26
N ASP A 176 3.58 -3.11 -33.42
CA ASP A 176 2.38 -3.91 -33.79
C ASP A 176 2.04 -5.08 -32.83
N SER A 177 2.38 -5.02 -31.58
CA SER A 177 2.11 -6.06 -30.59
C SER A 177 0.70 -5.95 -30.02
N ARG A 178 -0.23 -6.75 -30.54
CA ARG A 178 -1.63 -6.91 -30.11
C ARG A 178 -1.83 -7.49 -28.71
N LYS A 179 -0.93 -7.28 -27.75
CA LYS A 179 -1.11 -7.76 -26.38
C LYS A 179 -1.88 -6.75 -25.56
N PRO A 180 -3.05 -7.12 -24.99
CA PRO A 180 -3.80 -6.20 -24.14
C PRO A 180 -2.96 -5.79 -22.92
N LEU A 181 -3.03 -4.51 -22.59
CA LEU A 181 -2.36 -3.92 -21.44
C LEU A 181 -2.75 -4.64 -20.16
N ARG A 182 -1.80 -5.32 -19.54
CA ARG A 182 -2.06 -6.09 -18.31
C ARG A 182 -2.14 -5.24 -17.06
N ARG A 183 -1.58 -4.02 -17.06
CA ARG A 183 -1.53 -3.13 -15.87
C ARG A 183 -1.47 -1.67 -16.30
N THR A 184 -2.21 -0.82 -15.61
CA THR A 184 -2.09 0.64 -15.67
C THR A 184 -1.49 1.13 -14.36
N ASN A 185 -0.46 1.98 -14.44
CA ASN A 185 0.05 2.71 -13.29
C ASN A 185 -0.79 3.98 -13.14
N ILE A 186 -1.48 4.12 -12.01
CA ILE A 186 -2.25 5.33 -11.68
C ILE A 186 -1.43 6.12 -10.67
N HIS A 187 -1.05 7.33 -11.04
CA HIS A 187 -0.42 8.28 -10.13
C HIS A 187 -1.50 9.11 -9.47
N ILE A 188 -1.41 9.29 -8.17
CA ILE A 188 -2.40 10.05 -7.39
C ILE A 188 -1.73 10.63 -6.14
N ALA A 189 -2.14 11.82 -5.75
CA ALA A 189 -1.75 12.40 -4.47
C ALA A 189 -2.16 11.48 -3.31
N ARG A 190 -1.29 11.31 -2.33
CA ARG A 190 -1.56 10.45 -1.16
C ARG A 190 -2.81 10.91 -0.40
N GLN A 191 -3.00 12.21 -0.25
CA GLN A 191 -4.18 12.77 0.43
C GLN A 191 -5.45 12.59 -0.40
N SER A 192 -5.41 12.72 -1.73
CA SER A 192 -6.56 12.47 -2.60
C SER A 192 -7.05 11.02 -2.54
N LEU A 193 -6.12 10.06 -2.52
CA LEU A 193 -6.48 8.66 -2.31
C LEU A 193 -7.08 8.42 -0.91
N ARG A 194 -6.48 9.03 0.13
CA ARG A 194 -6.98 8.93 1.50
C ARG A 194 -8.38 9.55 1.64
N LEU A 195 -8.61 10.72 1.01
CA LEU A 195 -9.92 11.38 0.97
C LEU A 195 -10.96 10.52 0.26
N SER A 196 -10.63 9.96 -0.91
CA SER A 196 -11.52 9.07 -1.66
C SER A 196 -11.95 7.85 -0.84
N LEU A 197 -11.06 7.31 -0.01
CA LEU A 197 -11.38 6.23 0.93
C LEU A 197 -12.26 6.72 2.09
N LEU A 198 -11.96 7.89 2.68
CA LEU A 198 -12.78 8.46 3.76
C LEU A 198 -14.21 8.77 3.32
N GLN A 199 -14.40 9.22 2.09
CA GLN A 199 -15.73 9.44 1.49
C GLN A 199 -16.58 8.17 1.46
N GLN A 200 -15.94 6.98 1.31
CA GLN A 200 -16.65 5.70 1.39
C GLN A 200 -17.16 5.38 2.80
N LEU A 201 -16.58 5.98 3.84
CA LEU A 201 -17.05 5.85 5.23
C LEU A 201 -18.20 6.81 5.59
N GLY A 202 -18.53 7.75 4.72
CA GLY A 202 -19.45 8.84 5.01
C GLY A 202 -18.77 10.12 5.50
N GLY A 203 -17.44 10.20 5.41
CA GLY A 203 -16.68 11.41 5.72
C GLY A 203 -15.75 11.30 6.93
N HIS A 204 -15.29 12.46 7.38
CA HIS A 204 -14.28 12.60 8.43
C HIS A 204 -14.81 12.30 9.83
N ASP A 205 -16.11 12.41 10.06
CA ASP A 205 -16.77 12.18 11.35
C ASP A 205 -16.71 10.72 11.82
N GLN A 206 -16.40 9.80 10.91
CA GLN A 206 -16.19 8.38 11.23
C GLN A 206 -14.83 8.09 11.85
N VAL A 207 -13.98 9.10 12.04
CA VAL A 207 -12.63 8.98 12.58
C VAL A 207 -12.55 9.65 13.95
N HIS A 208 -12.06 8.95 14.94
CA HIS A 208 -11.70 9.52 16.23
C HIS A 208 -10.34 10.22 16.14
N TRP A 209 -10.36 11.48 15.71
CA TRP A 209 -9.19 12.34 15.62
C TRP A 209 -8.62 12.71 16.98
N GLY A 210 -7.34 13.10 17.05
CA GLY A 210 -6.67 13.52 18.28
C GLY A 210 -6.45 12.39 19.29
N HIS A 211 -6.64 11.12 18.90
CA HIS A 211 -6.48 9.96 19.78
C HIS A 211 -5.08 9.36 19.64
N SER A 212 -4.15 9.76 20.50
CA SER A 212 -2.79 9.21 20.54
C SER A 212 -2.72 8.01 21.47
N LEU A 213 -2.49 6.80 20.92
CA LEU A 213 -2.38 5.57 21.71
C LEU A 213 -1.12 5.61 22.60
N THR A 214 -1.31 5.41 23.90
CA THR A 214 -0.24 5.43 24.92
C THR A 214 -0.15 4.14 25.73
N GLY A 215 -1.20 3.32 25.73
CA GLY A 215 -1.24 2.03 26.41
C GLY A 215 -1.97 0.96 25.60
N LEU A 216 -1.47 -0.27 25.65
CA LEU A 216 -2.02 -1.43 24.96
C LEU A 216 -1.75 -2.67 25.82
N ASN A 217 -2.82 -3.26 26.36
CA ASN A 217 -2.73 -4.48 27.19
C ASN A 217 -3.77 -5.49 26.74
N GLU A 218 -3.30 -6.69 26.40
CA GLU A 218 -4.16 -7.81 26.05
C GLU A 218 -4.57 -8.57 27.32
N ILE A 219 -5.86 -8.70 27.57
CA ILE A 219 -6.41 -9.39 28.74
C ILE A 219 -7.00 -10.71 28.26
N LYS A 220 -6.44 -11.82 28.77
CA LYS A 220 -6.84 -13.16 28.39
C LYS A 220 -8.36 -13.36 28.53
N GLY A 221 -9.03 -13.67 27.41
CA GLY A 221 -10.48 -13.93 27.38
C GLY A 221 -11.38 -12.69 27.48
N GLN A 222 -10.81 -11.48 27.62
CA GLN A 222 -11.58 -10.23 27.80
C GLN A 222 -11.34 -9.18 26.70
N GLY A 223 -10.46 -9.42 25.77
CA GLY A 223 -10.11 -8.46 24.71
C GLY A 223 -8.82 -7.68 25.01
N VAL A 224 -8.73 -6.51 24.44
CA VAL A 224 -7.57 -5.64 24.54
C VAL A 224 -7.97 -4.28 25.11
N ASP A 225 -7.32 -3.87 26.20
CA ASP A 225 -7.47 -2.54 26.78
C ASP A 225 -6.53 -1.56 26.08
N LEU A 226 -7.10 -0.46 25.61
CA LEU A 226 -6.44 0.64 24.93
C LEU A 226 -6.51 1.90 25.79
N THR A 227 -5.38 2.58 25.94
CA THR A 227 -5.30 3.88 26.61
C THR A 227 -4.86 4.93 25.61
N PHE A 228 -5.66 5.96 25.45
CA PHE A 228 -5.38 7.09 24.57
C PHE A 228 -5.15 8.36 25.38
N ARG A 229 -4.25 9.22 24.89
CA ARG A 229 -4.21 10.63 25.23
C ARG A 229 -5.10 11.39 24.25
N VAL A 230 -6.07 12.15 24.78
CA VAL A 230 -7.05 12.93 24.00
C VAL A 230 -7.22 14.27 24.66
N ASN A 231 -6.93 15.36 23.96
CA ASN A 231 -7.06 16.74 24.49
C ASN A 231 -6.44 16.95 25.88
N GLY A 232 -5.26 16.38 26.11
CA GLY A 232 -4.55 16.43 27.39
C GLY A 232 -5.02 15.43 28.45
N GLY A 233 -6.20 14.82 28.29
CA GLY A 233 -6.76 13.80 29.17
C GLY A 233 -6.44 12.37 28.74
N ILE A 234 -6.86 11.41 29.56
CA ILE A 234 -6.71 9.98 29.31
C ILE A 234 -8.10 9.37 29.04
N LYS A 235 -8.22 8.63 27.94
CA LYS A 235 -9.41 7.85 27.58
C LYS A 235 -9.04 6.37 27.50
N LYS A 236 -9.80 5.53 28.19
CA LYS A 236 -9.65 4.06 28.11
C LYS A 236 -10.82 3.48 27.32
N VAL A 237 -10.50 2.54 26.44
CA VAL A 237 -11.49 1.80 25.64
C VAL A 237 -11.08 0.34 25.54
N LYS A 238 -12.06 -0.53 25.24
CA LYS A 238 -11.84 -1.96 25.07
C LYS A 238 -12.22 -2.39 23.64
N ALA A 239 -11.43 -3.32 23.07
CA ALA A 239 -11.72 -3.91 21.76
C ALA A 239 -11.51 -5.44 21.80
N GLU A 240 -12.19 -6.17 20.92
CA GLU A 240 -11.99 -7.62 20.77
C GLU A 240 -10.79 -7.94 19.88
N LEU A 241 -10.42 -7.00 19.00
CA LEU A 241 -9.29 -7.13 18.09
C LEU A 241 -8.66 -5.74 17.84
N VAL A 242 -7.34 -5.66 17.89
CA VAL A 242 -6.59 -4.42 17.60
C VAL A 242 -5.74 -4.60 16.35
N ILE A 243 -5.85 -3.64 15.42
CA ILE A 243 -5.06 -3.61 14.19
C ILE A 243 -4.17 -2.37 14.20
N GLY A 244 -2.84 -2.58 14.29
CA GLY A 244 -1.87 -1.51 14.11
C GLY A 244 -1.71 -1.16 12.63
N ALA A 245 -2.14 0.06 12.26
CA ALA A 245 -1.97 0.68 10.95
C ALA A 245 -1.25 2.04 11.08
N ASP A 246 -0.49 2.22 12.15
CA ASP A 246 0.11 3.44 12.67
C ASP A 246 1.52 3.73 12.10
N GLY A 247 1.86 3.08 10.97
CA GLY A 247 3.01 3.42 10.15
C GLY A 247 4.35 2.87 10.65
N ILE A 248 5.43 3.28 10.01
CA ILE A 248 6.80 2.76 10.25
C ILE A 248 7.29 2.90 11.72
N ARG A 249 6.78 3.91 12.44
CA ARG A 249 7.07 4.13 13.86
C ARG A 249 5.94 3.64 14.77
N SER A 250 5.28 2.55 14.38
CA SER A 250 4.13 1.97 15.04
C SER A 250 4.33 1.75 16.54
N PHE A 251 3.44 2.34 17.33
CA PHE A 251 3.35 2.09 18.77
C PHE A 251 2.85 0.66 19.04
N VAL A 252 1.86 0.20 18.24
CA VAL A 252 1.31 -1.16 18.35
C VAL A 252 2.42 -2.19 18.13
N ARG A 253 3.23 -2.04 17.08
CA ARG A 253 4.38 -2.90 16.81
C ARG A 253 5.38 -2.90 17.96
N LYS A 254 5.74 -1.72 18.47
CA LYS A 254 6.68 -1.59 19.60
C LYS A 254 6.17 -2.32 20.83
N ARG A 255 4.88 -2.25 21.13
CA ARG A 255 4.28 -2.95 22.28
C ARG A 255 4.19 -4.46 22.07
N LEU A 256 3.86 -4.90 20.85
CA LEU A 256 3.69 -6.31 20.51
C LEU A 256 5.02 -7.07 20.41
N ILE A 257 6.01 -6.47 19.74
CA ILE A 257 7.26 -7.15 19.35
C ILE A 257 8.45 -6.65 20.15
N GLY A 258 8.50 -5.37 20.48
CA GLY A 258 9.67 -4.68 21.02
C GLY A 258 10.53 -4.05 19.92
N GLU A 259 11.14 -2.89 20.21
CA GLU A 259 11.97 -2.17 19.23
C GLU A 259 13.27 -2.90 18.90
N GLN A 260 13.83 -3.63 19.87
CA GLN A 260 15.10 -4.34 19.73
C GLN A 260 15.02 -5.50 18.70
N LEU A 261 13.88 -6.19 18.61
CA LEU A 261 13.69 -7.31 17.69
C LEU A 261 13.40 -6.87 16.24
N SER A 262 13.05 -5.61 16.05
CA SER A 262 12.78 -5.05 14.73
C SER A 262 13.11 -3.56 14.69
N PRO A 263 14.41 -3.18 14.81
CA PRO A 263 14.83 -1.78 14.81
C PRO A 263 14.61 -1.14 13.44
N LEU A 264 14.51 0.19 13.43
CA LEU A 264 14.63 0.97 12.20
C LEU A 264 16.00 0.78 11.59
N ARG A 265 16.06 0.54 10.27
CA ARG A 265 17.29 0.45 9.50
C ARG A 265 17.38 1.66 8.59
N TYR A 266 18.42 2.45 8.74
CA TYR A 266 18.74 3.54 7.83
C TYR A 266 19.29 2.97 6.52
N LEU A 267 18.85 3.53 5.38
CA LEU A 267 19.24 3.04 4.05
C LEU A 267 20.28 3.93 3.36
N ASP A 268 21.11 4.61 4.16
CA ASP A 268 22.25 5.43 3.75
C ASP A 268 21.92 6.52 2.72
N CYS A 269 20.67 6.99 2.68
CA CYS A 269 20.24 8.03 1.76
C CYS A 269 19.16 8.94 2.36
N ILE A 270 19.08 10.14 1.80
CA ILE A 270 18.00 11.10 2.02
C ILE A 270 17.14 11.22 0.76
N VAL A 271 15.88 11.54 0.95
CA VAL A 271 14.96 11.95 -0.08
C VAL A 271 14.51 13.37 0.18
N ILE A 272 14.60 14.23 -0.83
CA ILE A 272 13.97 15.55 -0.89
C ILE A 272 12.91 15.48 -1.98
N LEU A 273 11.72 15.98 -1.72
CA LEU A 273 10.62 15.96 -2.68
C LEU A 273 9.88 17.30 -2.68
N GLY A 274 9.30 17.63 -3.82
CA GLY A 274 8.46 18.80 -3.96
C GLY A 274 7.41 18.61 -5.05
N ILE A 275 6.41 19.49 -5.01
CA ILE A 275 5.31 19.53 -5.97
C ILE A 275 5.34 20.88 -6.66
N CYS A 276 5.49 20.88 -8.00
CA CYS A 276 5.53 22.07 -8.82
C CYS A 276 4.26 22.16 -9.68
N PRO A 277 3.46 23.24 -9.58
CA PRO A 277 2.38 23.53 -10.50
C PRO A 277 2.91 23.77 -11.92
N LEU A 278 2.28 23.17 -12.93
CA LEU A 278 2.71 23.28 -14.33
C LEU A 278 2.50 24.66 -14.92
N ASP A 279 1.57 25.47 -14.40
CA ASP A 279 1.33 26.84 -14.83
C ASP A 279 2.53 27.78 -14.59
N LYS A 280 3.40 27.45 -13.63
CA LYS A 280 4.67 28.16 -13.38
C LYS A 280 5.75 27.87 -14.41
N LEU A 281 5.53 26.91 -15.33
CA LEU A 281 6.49 26.40 -16.31
C LEU A 281 6.04 26.64 -17.76
N LYS A 282 5.25 27.69 -18.02
CA LYS A 282 4.57 27.93 -19.30
C LYS A 282 5.50 28.10 -20.53
N ASN A 283 6.76 28.43 -20.32
CA ASN A 283 7.72 28.67 -21.41
C ASN A 283 8.69 27.49 -21.62
N GLN A 284 8.42 26.31 -21.04
CA GLN A 284 9.29 25.17 -21.16
C GLN A 284 8.78 24.15 -22.18
N ASP A 285 9.69 23.30 -22.68
CA ASP A 285 9.30 22.17 -23.53
C ASP A 285 8.35 21.23 -22.74
N GLN A 286 7.14 21.11 -23.25
CA GLN A 286 6.06 20.33 -22.64
C GLN A 286 6.21 18.82 -22.89
N SER A 287 7.21 18.36 -23.63
CA SER A 287 7.33 16.94 -24.02
C SER A 287 7.52 15.98 -22.84
N LEU A 288 8.14 16.46 -21.75
CA LEU A 288 8.31 15.73 -20.49
C LEU A 288 7.24 16.06 -19.45
N LEU A 289 6.47 17.13 -19.64
CA LEU A 289 5.48 17.69 -18.69
C LEU A 289 4.03 17.50 -19.17
N ASP A 290 3.77 16.51 -19.99
CA ASP A 290 2.49 16.23 -20.65
C ASP A 290 1.47 15.51 -19.75
N SER A 291 1.65 15.54 -18.43
CA SER A 291 0.81 14.86 -17.42
C SER A 291 0.65 13.34 -17.60
N ALA A 292 1.45 12.73 -18.49
CA ALA A 292 1.41 11.29 -18.75
C ALA A 292 2.81 10.68 -18.87
N THR A 293 3.86 11.49 -18.76
CA THR A 293 5.27 11.08 -18.78
C THR A 293 5.84 11.04 -17.37
N VAL A 294 6.49 9.94 -17.04
CA VAL A 294 7.36 9.79 -15.88
C VAL A 294 8.79 9.79 -16.39
N PHE A 295 9.65 10.61 -15.84
CA PHE A 295 11.06 10.58 -16.19
C PHE A 295 11.97 10.61 -14.97
N GLN A 296 13.17 10.14 -15.15
CA GLN A 296 14.21 10.21 -14.13
C GLN A 296 15.55 10.50 -14.75
N THR A 297 16.37 11.22 -14.01
CA THR A 297 17.75 11.54 -14.37
C THR A 297 18.67 11.14 -13.24
N ALA A 298 19.83 10.59 -13.58
CA ALA A 298 20.82 10.12 -12.59
C ALA A 298 22.24 10.34 -13.08
N ASN A 299 23.20 10.44 -12.13
CA ASN A 299 24.63 10.53 -12.38
C ASN A 299 25.44 9.35 -11.79
N GLY A 300 24.77 8.30 -11.36
CA GLY A 300 25.41 7.15 -10.70
C GLY A 300 25.50 7.26 -9.17
N ASN A 301 25.27 8.44 -8.61
CA ASN A 301 25.26 8.68 -7.16
C ASN A 301 23.99 9.37 -6.70
N GLU A 302 23.45 10.28 -7.52
CA GLU A 302 22.26 11.05 -7.27
C GLU A 302 21.19 10.74 -8.31
N ARG A 303 19.95 10.81 -7.92
CA ARG A 303 18.83 10.53 -8.80
C ARG A 303 17.67 11.47 -8.51
N ILE A 304 17.14 12.11 -9.56
CA ILE A 304 15.84 12.76 -9.51
C ILE A 304 14.80 11.92 -10.26
N TYR A 305 13.64 11.77 -9.67
CA TYR A 305 12.49 11.07 -10.24
C TYR A 305 11.33 12.02 -10.31
N MET A 306 10.73 12.17 -11.49
CA MET A 306 9.61 13.04 -11.74
C MET A 306 8.41 12.26 -12.24
N MET A 307 7.26 12.58 -11.71
CA MET A 307 6.01 11.94 -12.12
C MET A 307 4.85 12.94 -12.06
N PRO A 308 3.82 12.75 -12.89
CA PRO A 308 2.59 13.53 -12.75
C PRO A 308 2.02 13.38 -11.33
N PHE A 309 1.75 14.49 -10.66
CA PHE A 309 1.10 14.52 -9.36
C PHE A 309 -0.43 14.65 -9.53
N SER A 310 -0.82 15.48 -10.47
CA SER A 310 -2.18 15.66 -11.00
C SER A 310 -2.07 16.02 -12.48
N SER A 311 -3.18 16.35 -13.13
CA SER A 311 -3.18 16.93 -14.49
C SER A 311 -2.45 18.27 -14.57
N GLU A 312 -2.30 18.99 -13.46
CA GLU A 312 -1.80 20.36 -13.39
C GLU A 312 -0.52 20.52 -12.56
N ALA A 313 0.05 19.43 -12.07
CA ALA A 313 1.26 19.48 -11.24
C ALA A 313 2.16 18.28 -11.46
N VAL A 314 3.46 18.49 -11.34
CA VAL A 314 4.51 17.48 -11.33
C VAL A 314 5.10 17.34 -9.94
N MET A 315 5.28 16.11 -9.48
CA MET A 315 6.07 15.81 -8.27
C MET A 315 7.48 15.41 -8.69
N TRP A 316 8.47 15.99 -8.02
CA TRP A 316 9.85 15.57 -8.13
C TRP A 316 10.36 14.98 -6.82
N GLN A 317 11.28 14.03 -6.92
CA GLN A 317 11.92 13.37 -5.81
C GLN A 317 13.41 13.21 -6.09
N LEU A 318 14.24 14.05 -5.48
CA LEU A 318 15.69 13.93 -5.49
C LEU A 318 16.12 13.00 -4.35
N SER A 319 17.00 12.07 -4.65
CA SER A 319 17.58 11.15 -3.66
C SER A 319 19.08 10.99 -3.87
N PHE A 320 19.82 10.91 -2.78
CA PHE A 320 21.29 10.76 -2.83
C PHE A 320 21.82 10.16 -1.52
N PRO A 321 22.99 9.51 -1.56
CA PRO A 321 23.66 8.98 -0.38
C PRO A 321 24.03 10.09 0.60
N MET A 322 23.78 9.88 1.89
CA MET A 322 24.13 10.81 2.97
C MET A 322 24.25 10.03 4.28
N LYS A 323 25.19 10.42 5.16
CA LYS A 323 25.27 9.84 6.52
C LYS A 323 24.03 10.19 7.34
N GLU A 324 23.57 9.27 8.19
CA GLU A 324 22.32 9.42 8.96
C GLU A 324 22.25 10.72 9.77
N LYS A 325 23.36 11.09 10.45
CA LYS A 325 23.42 12.33 11.25
C LYS A 325 23.24 13.59 10.39
N GLU A 326 23.84 13.60 9.21
CA GLU A 326 23.75 14.72 8.26
C GLU A 326 22.33 14.78 7.65
N ALA A 327 21.77 13.65 7.25
CA ALA A 327 20.41 13.56 6.71
C ALA A 327 19.35 14.03 7.73
N LYS A 328 19.51 13.65 9.00
CA LYS A 328 18.64 14.15 10.09
C LYS A 328 18.80 15.65 10.29
N ARG A 329 20.03 16.18 10.25
CA ARG A 329 20.30 17.61 10.38
C ARG A 329 19.66 18.40 9.24
N LEU A 330 19.88 17.99 7.99
CA LEU A 330 19.33 18.66 6.82
C LEU A 330 17.78 18.63 6.83
N SER A 331 17.20 17.48 7.14
CA SER A 331 15.73 17.37 7.28
C SER A 331 15.15 18.27 8.38
N ALA A 332 15.88 18.49 9.48
CA ALA A 332 15.45 19.35 10.58
C ALA A 332 15.59 20.85 10.28
N GLN A 333 16.39 21.25 9.30
CA GLN A 333 16.57 22.64 8.88
C GLN A 333 15.34 23.20 8.11
N GLY A 334 14.44 22.34 7.68
CA GLY A 334 13.17 22.75 7.06
C GLY A 334 13.23 22.89 5.54
N ALA A 335 12.11 23.33 4.97
CA ALA A 335 11.83 23.31 3.55
C ALA A 335 12.79 24.21 2.73
N PHE A 336 13.15 25.36 3.24
CA PHE A 336 14.08 26.30 2.57
C PHE A 336 15.44 25.64 2.29
N GLU A 337 16.10 25.07 3.33
CA GLU A 337 17.42 24.45 3.18
C GLU A 337 17.33 23.16 2.34
N LEU A 338 16.24 22.40 2.42
CA LEU A 338 15.99 21.25 1.56
C LEU A 338 15.89 21.65 0.10
N LYS A 339 15.12 22.72 -0.23
CA LYS A 339 15.00 23.23 -1.59
C LYS A 339 16.34 23.72 -2.12
N LYS A 340 17.06 24.52 -1.32
CA LYS A 340 18.40 25.05 -1.64
C LYS A 340 19.38 23.91 -1.97
N GLU A 341 19.40 22.86 -1.17
CA GLU A 341 20.24 21.69 -1.43
C GLU A 341 19.82 20.94 -2.69
N ALA A 342 18.52 20.82 -2.98
CA ALA A 342 18.04 20.19 -4.20
C ALA A 342 18.44 21.01 -5.43
N CYS A 343 18.24 22.33 -5.43
CA CYS A 343 18.66 23.21 -6.52
C CYS A 343 20.19 23.16 -6.76
N ARG A 344 20.98 23.14 -5.68
CA ARG A 344 22.45 23.05 -5.77
C ARG A 344 22.92 21.76 -6.44
N ARG A 345 22.24 20.63 -6.18
CA ARG A 345 22.69 19.30 -6.68
C ARG A 345 22.20 19.00 -8.09
N ALA A 346 21.00 19.40 -8.42
CA ALA A 346 20.36 18.96 -9.66
C ALA A 346 20.32 20.06 -10.74
N GLN A 347 21.44 20.76 -10.93
CA GLN A 347 21.69 21.69 -12.04
C GLN A 347 21.99 20.87 -13.32
N TRP A 348 21.03 20.05 -13.73
CA TRP A 348 21.17 19.13 -14.84
C TRP A 348 20.45 19.68 -16.08
N HIS A 349 20.03 18.82 -17.01
CA HIS A 349 19.31 19.24 -18.20
C HIS A 349 17.91 19.80 -17.89
N GLU A 350 17.41 20.62 -18.79
CA GLU A 350 16.02 21.12 -18.77
C GLU A 350 15.02 19.96 -18.83
N PRO A 351 13.85 20.09 -18.16
CA PRO A 351 13.38 21.23 -17.35
C PRO A 351 13.66 21.10 -15.84
N ILE A 352 14.67 20.33 -15.43
CA ILE A 352 14.91 19.99 -13.99
C ILE A 352 15.17 21.23 -13.14
N PRO A 353 16.17 22.12 -13.48
CA PRO A 353 16.42 23.32 -12.67
C PRO A 353 15.18 24.21 -12.55
N GLN A 354 14.47 24.42 -13.65
CA GLN A 354 13.27 25.27 -13.68
C GLN A 354 12.14 24.73 -12.80
N ILE A 355 11.94 23.40 -12.76
CA ILE A 355 10.95 22.76 -11.89
C ILE A 355 11.33 22.97 -10.41
N LEU A 356 12.59 22.79 -10.05
CA LEU A 356 13.06 22.96 -8.69
C LEU A 356 12.93 24.42 -8.23
N GLU A 357 13.33 25.38 -9.06
CA GLU A 357 13.24 26.81 -8.78
C GLU A 357 11.79 27.28 -8.66
N ALA A 358 10.91 26.85 -9.56
CA ALA A 358 9.48 27.19 -9.57
C ALA A 358 8.66 26.54 -8.44
N THR A 359 9.20 25.52 -7.77
CA THR A 359 8.53 24.86 -6.65
C THR A 359 8.47 25.77 -5.44
N ASP A 360 7.29 25.99 -4.87
CA ASP A 360 7.12 26.74 -3.64
C ASP A 360 7.75 25.99 -2.46
N GLU A 361 8.40 26.71 -1.53
CA GLU A 361 9.04 26.10 -0.36
C GLU A 361 8.05 25.32 0.52
N THR A 362 6.82 25.81 0.65
CA THR A 362 5.76 25.14 1.42
C THR A 362 5.38 23.78 0.85
N GLN A 363 5.73 23.53 -0.42
CA GLN A 363 5.52 22.27 -1.12
C GLN A 363 6.75 21.35 -1.11
N VAL A 364 7.83 21.75 -0.39
CA VAL A 364 9.05 20.96 -0.28
C VAL A 364 9.12 20.25 1.07
N SER A 365 9.54 19.02 1.08
CA SER A 365 9.84 18.24 2.28
C SER A 365 11.00 17.28 2.02
N GLY A 366 11.62 16.78 3.09
CA GLY A 366 12.69 15.80 2.95
C GLY A 366 12.89 15.00 4.22
N TYR A 367 13.35 13.78 4.06
CA TYR A 367 13.54 12.87 5.18
C TYR A 367 14.62 11.83 4.92
N PRO A 368 15.37 11.41 5.94
CA PRO A 368 16.23 10.24 5.87
C PRO A 368 15.41 8.97 5.65
N VAL A 369 15.85 8.13 4.76
CA VAL A 369 15.11 6.93 4.34
C VAL A 369 15.37 5.78 5.31
N TYR A 370 14.29 5.24 5.84
CA TYR A 370 14.31 4.07 6.72
C TYR A 370 13.40 2.96 6.21
N ASP A 371 13.76 1.74 6.57
CA ASP A 371 12.89 0.59 6.54
C ASP A 371 13.03 -0.26 7.82
N ARG A 372 12.47 -1.46 7.81
CA ARG A 372 12.72 -2.50 8.82
C ARG A 372 12.90 -3.83 8.13
N LYS A 373 13.67 -4.73 8.71
CA LYS A 373 13.74 -6.12 8.25
C LYS A 373 12.35 -6.77 8.33
N ILE A 374 12.11 -7.72 7.44
CA ILE A 374 10.88 -8.51 7.40
C ILE A 374 10.69 -9.18 8.76
N LEU A 375 9.44 -9.17 9.24
CA LEU A 375 9.08 -9.87 10.46
C LEU A 375 9.03 -11.37 10.25
N HIS A 376 9.44 -12.10 11.26
CA HIS A 376 9.16 -13.53 11.34
C HIS A 376 7.72 -13.73 11.85
N PRO A 377 6.91 -14.66 11.29
CA PRO A 377 5.53 -14.89 11.70
C PRO A 377 5.34 -15.13 13.20
N GLU A 378 6.28 -15.80 13.85
CA GLU A 378 6.26 -16.07 15.29
C GLU A 378 6.25 -14.81 16.15
N LEU A 379 6.83 -13.71 15.67
CA LEU A 379 6.84 -12.43 16.39
C LEU A 379 5.42 -11.81 16.44
N LEU A 380 4.66 -11.93 15.38
CA LEU A 380 3.25 -11.50 15.36
C LEU A 380 2.38 -12.46 16.18
N GLY A 381 2.72 -13.74 16.21
CA GLY A 381 2.05 -14.77 16.99
C GLY A 381 2.00 -14.54 18.51
N LYS A 382 2.80 -13.62 19.04
CA LYS A 382 2.77 -13.22 20.45
C LYS A 382 1.45 -12.58 20.87
N GLY A 383 0.82 -11.77 19.98
CA GLY A 383 -0.49 -11.19 20.25
C GLY A 383 -1.62 -12.15 19.92
N LYS A 384 -2.54 -12.37 20.82
CA LYS A 384 -3.72 -13.24 20.58
C LYS A 384 -4.80 -12.51 19.79
N GLN A 385 -4.98 -11.21 20.09
CA GLN A 385 -6.02 -10.33 19.55
C GLN A 385 -5.42 -9.03 18.98
N ILE A 386 -4.15 -9.07 18.56
CA ILE A 386 -3.44 -7.92 18.00
C ILE A 386 -2.72 -8.36 16.74
N THR A 387 -2.81 -7.56 15.66
CA THR A 387 -2.00 -7.72 14.44
C THR A 387 -1.64 -6.38 13.81
N LEU A 388 -0.85 -6.40 12.75
CA LEU A 388 -0.32 -5.23 12.06
C LEU A 388 -0.63 -5.30 10.56
N ILE A 389 -0.77 -4.12 9.92
CA ILE A 389 -0.88 -3.99 8.46
C ILE A 389 -0.05 -2.82 7.94
N GLY A 390 0.27 -2.83 6.65
CA GLY A 390 1.01 -1.76 5.98
C GLY A 390 2.38 -1.50 6.61
N ASP A 391 2.78 -0.23 6.69
CA ASP A 391 4.10 0.14 7.21
C ASP A 391 4.31 -0.18 8.70
N ALA A 392 3.25 -0.47 9.45
CA ALA A 392 3.38 -1.02 10.80
C ALA A 392 3.92 -2.46 10.78
N ALA A 393 3.59 -3.24 9.76
CA ALA A 393 4.03 -4.62 9.58
C ALA A 393 5.33 -4.72 8.74
N HIS A 394 5.38 -4.04 7.60
CA HIS A 394 6.43 -4.22 6.58
C HIS A 394 6.82 -2.88 5.92
N PRO A 395 7.36 -1.91 6.69
CA PRO A 395 7.81 -0.65 6.12
C PRO A 395 8.93 -0.86 5.12
N MET A 396 8.90 -0.11 4.04
CA MET A 396 9.85 -0.22 2.94
C MET A 396 10.21 1.14 2.35
N SER A 397 11.34 1.22 1.64
CA SER A 397 11.77 2.45 0.98
C SER A 397 10.77 2.89 -0.11
N PRO A 398 10.73 4.18 -0.45
CA PRO A 398 9.79 4.71 -1.46
C PRO A 398 10.13 4.31 -2.90
N PHE A 399 11.35 3.83 -3.18
CA PHE A 399 11.93 3.70 -4.51
C PHE A 399 11.23 2.73 -5.46
N LYS A 400 10.38 1.84 -4.95
CA LYS A 400 9.57 0.91 -5.76
C LYS A 400 8.08 1.24 -5.77
N GLY A 401 7.65 2.25 -5.01
CA GLY A 401 6.25 2.64 -4.90
C GLY A 401 5.32 1.52 -4.41
N GLN A 402 5.81 0.62 -3.55
CA GLN A 402 5.05 -0.57 -3.13
C GLN A 402 4.29 -0.40 -1.81
N GLY A 403 4.70 0.51 -0.91
CA GLY A 403 4.13 0.61 0.44
C GLY A 403 2.62 0.73 0.46
N ALA A 404 2.06 1.74 -0.21
CA ALA A 404 0.61 1.94 -0.28
C ALA A 404 -0.12 0.78 -0.99
N ASN A 405 0.49 0.20 -2.04
CA ASN A 405 -0.07 -0.96 -2.72
C ASN A 405 -0.24 -2.15 -1.78
N GLN A 406 0.78 -2.44 -0.97
CA GLN A 406 0.71 -3.55 -0.01
C GLN A 406 -0.26 -3.24 1.12
N ALA A 407 -0.31 -2.02 1.65
CA ALA A 407 -1.25 -1.61 2.69
C ALA A 407 -2.73 -1.75 2.26
N LEU A 408 -3.07 -1.40 1.00
CA LEU A 408 -4.39 -1.62 0.43
C LEU A 408 -4.74 -3.11 0.32
N LEU A 409 -3.77 -3.93 -0.11
CA LEU A 409 -3.98 -5.39 -0.21
C LEU A 409 -4.15 -6.02 1.17
N ASP A 410 -3.35 -5.62 2.16
CA ASP A 410 -3.48 -6.10 3.54
C ASP A 410 -4.87 -5.80 4.10
N ALA A 411 -5.33 -4.55 3.96
CA ALA A 411 -6.64 -4.11 4.43
C ALA A 411 -7.77 -4.97 3.85
N LEU A 412 -7.71 -5.22 2.55
CA LEU A 412 -8.73 -6.00 1.86
C LEU A 412 -8.69 -7.48 2.25
N GLU A 413 -7.51 -8.08 2.30
CA GLU A 413 -7.36 -9.50 2.65
C GLU A 413 -7.66 -9.77 4.13
N LEU A 414 -7.30 -8.86 5.04
CA LEU A 414 -7.66 -9.00 6.47
C LEU A 414 -9.19 -8.94 6.65
N ALA A 415 -9.87 -7.95 6.05
CA ALA A 415 -11.33 -7.88 6.14
C ALA A 415 -12.02 -9.11 5.53
N ARG A 416 -11.50 -9.65 4.42
CA ARG A 416 -11.96 -10.91 3.81
C ARG A 416 -11.73 -12.11 4.72
N ALA A 417 -10.56 -12.18 5.36
CA ALA A 417 -10.22 -13.26 6.29
C ALA A 417 -11.14 -13.25 7.52
N ILE A 418 -11.41 -12.07 8.08
CA ILE A 418 -12.36 -11.91 9.21
C ILE A 418 -13.78 -12.30 8.77
N SER A 419 -14.26 -11.78 7.64
CA SER A 419 -15.58 -12.10 7.10
C SER A 419 -15.77 -13.61 6.87
N LYS A 420 -14.72 -14.31 6.43
CA LYS A 420 -14.75 -15.76 6.22
C LYS A 420 -14.60 -16.54 7.54
N GLY A 421 -13.67 -16.13 8.41
CA GLY A 421 -13.34 -16.86 9.64
C GLY A 421 -14.36 -16.69 10.75
N CYS A 422 -15.04 -15.52 10.79
CA CYS A 422 -16.02 -15.17 11.81
C CYS A 422 -17.48 -15.22 11.31
N ARG A 423 -17.73 -15.85 10.16
CA ARG A 423 -19.08 -15.98 9.59
C ARG A 423 -20.05 -16.67 10.56
N PRO A 424 -21.39 -16.46 10.43
CA PRO A 424 -22.39 -17.16 11.21
C PRO A 424 -22.16 -18.68 11.24
N GLY A 425 -22.23 -19.28 12.43
CA GLY A 425 -21.95 -20.71 12.66
C GLY A 425 -20.48 -21.09 12.73
N SER A 426 -19.52 -20.14 12.59
CA SER A 426 -18.12 -20.43 12.89
C SER A 426 -17.86 -20.47 14.40
N GLN A 427 -16.82 -21.22 14.79
CA GLN A 427 -16.44 -21.40 16.20
C GLN A 427 -15.30 -20.45 16.63
N TRP A 428 -15.13 -19.31 15.98
CA TRP A 428 -13.98 -18.43 16.24
C TRP A 428 -13.94 -17.90 17.69
N ARG A 429 -15.11 -17.73 18.34
CA ARG A 429 -15.16 -17.28 19.75
C ARG A 429 -14.59 -18.31 20.72
N SER A 430 -14.71 -19.61 20.43
CA SER A 430 -14.12 -20.69 21.22
C SER A 430 -12.69 -21.02 20.81
N THR A 431 -12.37 -21.02 19.51
CA THR A 431 -11.03 -21.32 18.98
C THR A 431 -10.09 -20.14 19.05
N GLY A 432 -10.61 -18.91 19.19
CA GLY A 432 -9.88 -17.66 19.17
C GLY A 432 -9.66 -17.10 17.77
N ILE A 433 -9.63 -15.76 17.68
CA ILE A 433 -9.46 -15.02 16.40
C ILE A 433 -8.09 -15.31 15.75
N ARG A 434 -7.05 -15.56 16.56
CA ARG A 434 -5.71 -15.88 16.06
C ARG A 434 -5.71 -17.16 15.25
N ALA A 435 -6.24 -18.24 15.78
CA ALA A 435 -6.30 -19.53 15.07
C ALA A 435 -7.25 -19.49 13.88
N SER A 436 -8.38 -18.79 14.02
CA SER A 436 -9.42 -18.72 12.99
C SER A 436 -9.08 -17.79 11.81
N VAL A 437 -8.27 -16.74 12.03
CA VAL A 437 -8.04 -15.67 11.05
C VAL A 437 -6.58 -15.26 10.96
N LEU A 438 -5.98 -14.81 12.09
CA LEU A 438 -4.74 -14.03 12.04
C LEU A 438 -3.54 -14.83 11.55
N ASN A 439 -3.37 -16.08 11.99
CA ASN A 439 -2.23 -16.90 11.59
C ASN A 439 -2.13 -17.07 10.06
N ALA A 440 -3.25 -17.35 9.40
CA ALA A 440 -3.27 -17.53 7.95
C ALA A 440 -3.08 -16.20 7.19
N PHE A 441 -3.67 -15.11 7.70
CA PHE A 441 -3.51 -13.77 7.15
C PHE A 441 -2.07 -13.28 7.24
N GLU A 442 -1.46 -13.36 8.42
CA GLU A 442 -0.10 -12.89 8.68
C GLU A 442 0.94 -13.66 7.85
N SER A 443 0.79 -14.99 7.74
CA SER A 443 1.67 -15.81 6.90
C SER A 443 1.61 -15.39 5.44
N GLU A 444 0.40 -15.17 4.88
CA GLU A 444 0.24 -14.70 3.49
C GLU A 444 0.81 -13.30 3.31
N MET A 445 0.48 -12.37 4.22
CA MET A 445 0.96 -10.99 4.18
C MET A 445 2.48 -10.92 4.17
N LEU A 446 3.14 -11.62 5.09
CA LEU A 446 4.60 -11.62 5.21
C LEU A 446 5.27 -12.30 4.02
N GLU A 447 4.75 -13.42 3.53
CA GLU A 447 5.25 -14.08 2.30
C GLU A 447 5.14 -13.16 1.08
N ARG A 448 3.98 -12.52 0.88
CA ARG A 448 3.74 -11.60 -0.24
C ARG A 448 4.62 -10.36 -0.20
N THR A 449 4.86 -9.80 1.00
CA THR A 449 5.61 -8.55 1.17
C THR A 449 7.12 -8.74 1.27
N ALA A 450 7.60 -9.96 1.58
CA ALA A 450 9.01 -10.26 1.75
C ALA A 450 9.87 -9.80 0.57
N SER A 451 9.52 -10.19 -0.65
CA SER A 451 10.26 -9.76 -1.84
C SER A 451 10.18 -8.23 -2.05
N LYS A 452 9.05 -7.60 -1.69
CA LYS A 452 8.84 -6.15 -1.87
C LYS A 452 9.73 -5.32 -0.94
N VAL A 453 9.86 -5.73 0.32
CA VAL A 453 10.76 -5.08 1.29
C VAL A 453 12.20 -5.21 0.83
N ASN A 454 12.65 -6.43 0.48
CA ASN A 454 14.02 -6.67 0.03
C ASN A 454 14.34 -5.92 -1.28
N ASP A 455 13.46 -6.00 -2.28
CA ASP A 455 13.63 -5.31 -3.55
C ASP A 455 13.67 -3.78 -3.37
N SER A 456 12.88 -3.24 -2.44
CA SER A 456 12.86 -1.81 -2.14
C SER A 456 14.13 -1.35 -1.43
N ALA A 457 14.67 -2.17 -0.52
CA ALA A 457 15.96 -1.91 0.13
C ALA A 457 17.12 -1.97 -0.88
N ALA A 458 17.14 -3.01 -1.74
CA ALA A 458 18.15 -3.12 -2.80
C ALA A 458 18.06 -1.95 -3.78
N ALA A 459 16.86 -1.42 -4.05
CA ALA A 459 16.69 -0.26 -4.92
C ALA A 459 17.34 1.01 -4.36
N ALA A 460 17.39 1.18 -3.03
CA ALA A 460 18.12 2.28 -2.42
C ALA A 460 19.61 2.28 -2.77
N GLN A 461 20.20 1.11 -2.95
CA GLN A 461 21.62 0.98 -3.31
C GLN A 461 21.85 1.12 -4.82
N PHE A 462 21.12 0.34 -5.65
CA PHE A 462 21.45 0.34 -7.08
C PHE A 462 21.02 1.63 -7.80
N LEU A 463 19.97 2.33 -7.34
CA LEU A 463 19.55 3.62 -7.92
C LEU A 463 20.56 4.75 -7.65
N HIS A 464 21.45 4.57 -6.68
CA HIS A 464 22.56 5.47 -6.37
C HIS A 464 23.92 4.84 -6.74
N SER A 465 23.97 4.12 -7.86
CA SER A 465 25.18 3.51 -8.40
C SER A 465 25.20 3.61 -9.92
N GLU A 466 26.38 3.39 -10.53
CA GLU A 466 26.57 3.40 -11.99
C GLU A 466 25.64 2.46 -12.76
N ILE A 467 25.04 1.47 -12.09
CA ILE A 467 24.09 0.54 -12.69
C ILE A 467 22.86 1.28 -13.27
N VAL A 468 22.44 2.40 -12.66
CA VAL A 468 21.28 3.17 -13.13
C VAL A 468 21.51 3.77 -14.52
N LEU A 469 22.77 3.98 -14.91
CA LEU A 469 23.19 4.59 -16.18
C LEU A 469 23.24 3.60 -17.36
N GLN A 470 23.00 2.30 -17.11
CA GLN A 470 23.00 1.30 -18.19
C GLN A 470 21.89 1.58 -19.21
N GLN A 471 22.22 1.55 -20.49
CA GLN A 471 21.24 1.66 -21.57
C GLN A 471 20.31 0.45 -21.59
N ASN A 472 19.02 0.66 -21.34
CA ASN A 472 18.01 -0.40 -21.34
C ASN A 472 16.60 0.17 -21.34
N ASP A 473 15.73 -0.34 -22.20
CA ASP A 473 14.33 0.01 -22.31
C ASP A 473 13.40 -0.74 -21.32
N LYS A 474 13.91 -1.11 -20.16
CA LYS A 474 13.16 -1.79 -19.10
C LYS A 474 13.08 -0.94 -17.84
N PRO A 475 12.01 -1.11 -17.04
CA PRO A 475 11.90 -0.44 -15.75
C PRO A 475 13.14 -0.65 -14.88
N ARG A 476 13.73 0.43 -14.36
CA ARG A 476 14.93 0.40 -13.53
C ARG A 476 14.75 -0.38 -12.21
N GLY A 477 13.58 -0.84 -11.95
CA GLY A 477 13.24 -1.61 -10.75
C GLY A 477 13.38 -3.12 -10.87
N THR A 478 13.58 -3.70 -12.05
CA THR A 478 13.33 -5.14 -12.23
C THR A 478 14.48 -5.97 -12.71
N THR A 479 15.67 -5.59 -12.74
CA THR A 479 16.78 -6.46 -13.20
C THR A 479 17.73 -5.78 -14.15
N LEU A 480 18.46 -4.85 -13.62
CA LEU A 480 19.80 -4.68 -14.13
C LEU A 480 20.65 -5.73 -13.38
N LYS A 481 20.74 -6.92 -13.89
CA LYS A 481 21.70 -7.91 -13.42
C LYS A 481 23.09 -7.35 -13.65
N LYS A 482 23.96 -7.38 -12.62
CA LYS A 482 25.40 -7.25 -12.87
C LYS A 482 25.73 -8.19 -14.02
N LYS A 483 26.22 -7.65 -15.14
CA LYS A 483 26.97 -8.47 -16.10
C LYS A 483 28.14 -9.01 -15.31
N GLN A 484 28.16 -10.33 -15.11
CA GLN A 484 29.32 -11.06 -14.65
C GLN A 484 30.43 -10.91 -15.68
#